data_b99b4eb6f29baa64124ff7cf5f641e68
#
_entry.id   b99b4eb6f29baa64124ff7cf5f641e68
#
_cell.length_a   1.000
_cell.length_b   1.000
_cell.length_c   1.000
_cell.angle_alpha   90.00
_cell.angle_beta   90.00
_cell.angle_gamma   90.00
#
_symmetry.space_group_name_H-M   'P 1'
#
loop_
_entity.id
_entity.type
_entity.pdbx_description
1 polymer ?
#
loop_
_entity_poly.entity_id
_entity_poly.type
_entity_poly.pdbx_seq_one_letter_code
_entity_poly.pdbx_strand_id
1 'polypeptide(L)'
;MNVLPWLGTLRQWHWISSALCLAGMLLFAVTGITLNHAAQIEARPQVHNHQAQLPEALQAALQERQPSQGLPLELRQWLEAELTIRLDGRDAEWSDGELYIGLPRPGGDAWLSLDIESGALEFESTDRGWIAYLNDLHKGRNTGTAWSWFIDAFAALSLV
;
A
#
# COMPACT_ATOMS: atom_id res chain seq x y z
N MET A 1 -21.85 44.06 -2.99
CA MET A 1 -21.20 43.03 -2.18
C MET A 1 -19.97 42.58 -2.93
N ASN A 2 -18.75 43.02 -2.46
CA ASN A 2 -17.51 42.68 -3.12
C ASN A 2 -17.12 41.25 -2.71
N VAL A 3 -17.40 40.29 -3.58
CA VAL A 3 -16.84 38.94 -3.48
C VAL A 3 -15.31 39.04 -3.55
N LEU A 4 -14.64 38.42 -2.62
CA LEU A 4 -13.18 38.42 -2.41
C LEU A 4 -12.45 38.33 -3.76
N PRO A 5 -11.58 39.30 -4.13
CA PRO A 5 -10.96 39.37 -5.46
C PRO A 5 -9.97 38.22 -5.77
N TRP A 6 -9.62 37.39 -4.77
CA TRP A 6 -8.73 36.28 -4.94
C TRP A 6 -9.43 34.97 -5.36
N LEU A 7 -10.76 34.91 -5.33
CA LEU A 7 -11.52 33.71 -5.72
C LEU A 7 -11.65 33.54 -7.25
N GLY A 8 -11.12 34.47 -8.04
CA GLY A 8 -11.20 34.39 -9.49
C GLY A 8 -12.64 34.57 -10.05
N THR A 9 -12.78 34.48 -11.35
CA THR A 9 -14.05 34.55 -12.02
C THR A 9 -14.65 33.16 -12.26
N LEU A 10 -15.97 33.04 -12.41
CA LEU A 10 -16.63 31.76 -12.78
C LEU A 10 -16.02 31.13 -14.05
N ARG A 11 -15.61 31.98 -15.02
CA ARG A 11 -14.94 31.52 -16.23
C ARG A 11 -13.61 30.88 -15.94
N GLN A 12 -12.81 31.42 -15.01
CA GLN A 12 -11.54 30.83 -14.61
C GLN A 12 -11.75 29.47 -13.91
N TRP A 13 -12.72 29.39 -13.01
CA TRP A 13 -13.07 28.14 -12.34
C TRP A 13 -13.55 27.08 -13.32
N HIS A 14 -14.37 27.46 -14.29
CA HIS A 14 -14.80 26.54 -15.35
C HIS A 14 -13.61 26.00 -16.15
N TRP A 15 -12.65 26.84 -16.52
CA TRP A 15 -11.47 26.39 -17.26
C TRP A 15 -10.56 25.49 -16.44
N ILE A 16 -10.36 25.82 -15.16
CA ILE A 16 -9.54 25.01 -14.26
C ILE A 16 -10.19 23.64 -14.04
N SER A 17 -11.47 23.59 -13.73
CA SER A 17 -12.18 22.33 -13.53
C SER A 17 -12.19 21.47 -14.79
N SER A 18 -12.47 22.06 -15.95
CA SER A 18 -12.43 21.33 -17.24
C SER A 18 -11.04 20.78 -17.56
N ALA A 19 -9.98 21.56 -17.31
CA ALA A 19 -8.61 21.11 -17.52
C ALA A 19 -8.23 19.97 -16.56
N LEU A 20 -8.63 20.05 -15.29
CA LEU A 20 -8.39 18.98 -14.30
C LEU A 20 -9.16 17.71 -14.65
N CYS A 21 -10.43 17.81 -15.02
CA CYS A 21 -11.23 16.68 -15.46
C CYS A 21 -10.61 16.03 -16.71
N LEU A 22 -10.23 16.82 -17.71
CA LEU A 22 -9.60 16.31 -18.93
C LEU A 22 -8.27 15.58 -18.61
N ALA A 23 -7.41 16.19 -17.81
CA ALA A 23 -6.14 15.59 -17.41
C ALA A 23 -6.34 14.26 -16.67
N GLY A 24 -7.29 14.22 -15.73
CA GLY A 24 -7.64 13.01 -15.00
C GLY A 24 -8.22 11.93 -15.92
N MET A 25 -9.13 12.28 -16.82
CA MET A 25 -9.69 11.35 -17.80
C MET A 25 -8.62 10.76 -18.72
N LEU A 26 -7.67 11.58 -19.18
CA LEU A 26 -6.54 11.10 -20.00
C LEU A 26 -5.65 10.14 -19.20
N LEU A 27 -5.35 10.46 -17.93
CA LEU A 27 -4.58 9.58 -17.04
C LEU A 27 -5.29 8.22 -16.87
N PHE A 28 -6.58 8.24 -16.56
CA PHE A 28 -7.36 7.00 -16.41
C PHE A 28 -7.51 6.24 -17.74
N ALA A 29 -7.62 6.92 -18.87
CA ALA A 29 -7.66 6.28 -20.17
C ALA A 29 -6.33 5.55 -20.48
N VAL A 30 -5.19 6.20 -20.26
CA VAL A 30 -3.86 5.59 -20.46
C VAL A 30 -3.67 4.38 -19.54
N THR A 31 -3.97 4.54 -18.25
CA THR A 31 -3.86 3.43 -17.28
C THR A 31 -4.87 2.32 -17.56
N GLY A 32 -6.05 2.63 -18.09
CA GLY A 32 -7.04 1.66 -18.55
C GLY A 32 -6.55 0.84 -19.74
N ILE A 33 -5.85 1.46 -20.69
CA ILE A 33 -5.23 0.75 -21.83
C ILE A 33 -4.15 -0.22 -21.31
N THR A 34 -3.26 0.23 -20.43
CA THR A 34 -2.23 -0.66 -19.85
C THR A 34 -2.86 -1.81 -19.08
N LEU A 35 -3.94 -1.55 -18.36
CA LEU A 35 -4.67 -2.57 -17.62
C LEU A 35 -5.30 -3.60 -18.55
N ASN A 36 -5.93 -3.17 -19.64
CA ASN A 36 -6.57 -4.06 -20.63
C ASN A 36 -5.54 -4.95 -21.34
N HIS A 37 -4.29 -4.49 -21.46
CA HIS A 37 -3.19 -5.24 -22.08
C HIS A 37 -2.22 -5.85 -21.06
N ALA A 38 -2.58 -5.90 -19.79
CA ALA A 38 -1.69 -6.35 -18.70
C ALA A 38 -1.16 -7.77 -18.92
N ALA A 39 -1.97 -8.65 -19.52
CA ALA A 39 -1.54 -10.02 -19.85
C ALA A 39 -0.51 -10.11 -20.99
N GLN A 40 -0.40 -9.08 -21.82
CA GLN A 40 0.51 -9.02 -22.97
C GLN A 40 1.82 -8.28 -22.61
N ILE A 41 1.81 -7.53 -21.51
CA ILE A 41 2.97 -6.81 -21.03
C ILE A 41 3.73 -7.75 -20.09
N GLU A 42 4.92 -8.18 -20.51
CA GLU A 42 5.76 -9.06 -19.72
C GLU A 42 6.16 -8.36 -18.40
N ALA A 43 5.64 -8.87 -17.30
CA ALA A 43 6.09 -8.46 -15.97
C ALA A 43 7.40 -9.18 -15.64
N ARG A 44 8.40 -8.44 -15.15
CA ARG A 44 9.64 -8.99 -14.60
C ARG A 44 9.68 -8.66 -13.12
N PRO A 45 8.98 -9.44 -12.29
CA PRO A 45 8.96 -9.17 -10.86
C PRO A 45 10.35 -9.32 -10.27
N GLN A 46 10.73 -8.36 -9.44
CA GLN A 46 11.94 -8.45 -8.65
C GLN A 46 11.54 -8.91 -7.24
N VAL A 47 12.10 -10.03 -6.84
CA VAL A 47 11.86 -10.63 -5.52
C VAL A 47 13.09 -10.41 -4.65
N HIS A 48 12.88 -9.83 -3.49
CA HIS A 48 13.91 -9.63 -2.47
C HIS A 48 13.54 -10.44 -1.23
N ASN A 49 14.41 -11.33 -0.85
CA ASN A 49 14.29 -12.15 0.35
C ASN A 49 15.29 -11.67 1.41
N HIS A 50 14.82 -11.58 2.63
CA HIS A 50 15.65 -11.28 3.80
C HIS A 50 15.33 -12.28 4.90
N GLN A 51 16.36 -12.82 5.54
CA GLN A 51 16.23 -13.71 6.68
C GLN A 51 17.00 -13.13 7.86
N ALA A 52 16.40 -13.18 9.03
CA ALA A 52 17.01 -12.70 10.26
C ALA A 52 16.65 -13.62 11.44
N GLN A 53 17.33 -13.44 12.53
CA GLN A 53 17.05 -14.15 13.78
C GLN A 53 16.57 -13.17 14.83
N LEU A 54 15.42 -13.46 15.42
CA LEU A 54 14.86 -12.66 16.51
C LEU A 54 15.79 -12.69 17.72
N PRO A 55 16.09 -11.56 18.37
CA PRO A 55 16.81 -11.53 19.63
C PRO A 55 16.10 -12.35 20.71
N GLU A 56 16.88 -13.13 21.46
CA GLU A 56 16.34 -14.06 22.49
C GLU A 56 15.35 -13.39 23.47
N ALA A 57 15.63 -12.16 23.86
CA ALA A 57 14.75 -11.40 24.77
C ALA A 57 13.38 -11.11 24.17
N LEU A 58 13.30 -10.80 22.87
CA LEU A 58 12.04 -10.58 22.16
C LEU A 58 11.32 -11.90 21.88
N GLN A 59 12.06 -12.96 21.60
CA GLN A 59 11.51 -14.29 21.41
C GLN A 59 10.83 -14.80 22.69
N ALA A 60 11.50 -14.71 23.84
CA ALA A 60 10.93 -15.09 25.12
C ALA A 60 9.64 -14.31 25.46
N ALA A 61 9.67 -12.97 25.23
CA ALA A 61 8.51 -12.13 25.43
C ALA A 61 7.33 -12.48 24.48
N LEU A 62 7.64 -12.99 23.28
CA LEU A 62 6.64 -13.40 22.31
C LEU A 62 6.02 -14.76 22.68
N GLN A 63 6.81 -15.71 23.16
CA GLN A 63 6.34 -17.04 23.59
C GLN A 63 5.39 -16.99 24.79
N GLU A 64 5.56 -16.00 25.67
CA GLU A 64 4.68 -15.78 26.84
C GLU A 64 3.37 -15.06 26.48
N ARG A 65 3.26 -14.54 25.25
CA ARG A 65 2.15 -13.67 24.83
C ARG A 65 1.01 -14.45 24.20
N GLN A 66 -0.22 -13.99 24.45
CA GLN A 66 -1.40 -14.52 23.78
C GLN A 66 -1.68 -13.77 22.47
N PRO A 67 -2.17 -14.44 21.43
CA PRO A 67 -2.52 -13.81 20.14
C PRO A 67 -3.44 -12.60 20.27
N SER A 68 -4.37 -12.62 21.22
CA SER A 68 -5.33 -11.54 21.49
C SER A 68 -4.71 -10.21 21.93
N GLN A 69 -3.45 -10.21 22.35
CA GLN A 69 -2.75 -9.01 22.84
C GLN A 69 -2.05 -8.22 21.73
N GLY A 70 -2.13 -8.70 20.48
CA GLY A 70 -1.49 -8.07 19.34
C GLY A 70 0.05 -8.09 19.39
N LEU A 71 0.70 -7.39 18.47
CA LEU A 71 2.15 -7.34 18.35
C LEU A 71 2.77 -6.46 19.44
N PRO A 72 3.78 -6.94 20.21
CA PRO A 72 4.52 -6.10 21.18
C PRO A 72 5.15 -4.90 20.51
N LEU A 73 5.18 -3.76 21.19
CA LEU A 73 5.76 -2.52 20.63
C LEU A 73 7.25 -2.69 20.29
N GLU A 74 7.99 -3.34 21.16
CA GLU A 74 9.43 -3.60 21.01
C GLU A 74 9.71 -4.50 19.79
N LEU A 75 8.88 -5.53 19.60
CA LEU A 75 8.98 -6.41 18.43
C LEU A 75 8.64 -5.66 17.14
N ARG A 76 7.59 -4.83 17.16
CA ARG A 76 7.25 -3.96 16.01
C ARG A 76 8.41 -3.05 15.64
N GLN A 77 8.98 -2.36 16.61
CA GLN A 77 10.11 -1.45 16.39
C GLN A 77 11.34 -2.17 15.84
N TRP A 78 11.62 -3.37 16.36
CA TRP A 78 12.71 -4.19 15.87
C TRP A 78 12.47 -4.64 14.42
N LEU A 79 11.29 -5.14 14.10
CA LEU A 79 10.91 -5.54 12.73
C LEU A 79 11.01 -4.38 11.74
N GLU A 80 10.51 -3.20 12.13
CA GLU A 80 10.58 -2.00 11.28
C GLU A 80 12.03 -1.54 11.04
N ALA A 81 12.89 -1.67 12.03
CA ALA A 81 14.31 -1.32 11.92
C ALA A 81 15.10 -2.35 11.10
N GLU A 82 14.90 -3.65 11.39
CA GLU A 82 15.60 -4.75 10.71
C GLU A 82 15.27 -4.81 9.22
N LEU A 83 13.98 -4.72 8.90
CA LEU A 83 13.48 -4.82 7.53
C LEU A 83 13.42 -3.50 6.77
N THR A 84 13.69 -2.39 7.46
CA THR A 84 13.54 -1.02 6.89
C THR A 84 12.15 -0.78 6.30
N ILE A 85 11.10 -1.26 6.99
CA ILE A 85 9.69 -1.16 6.58
C ILE A 85 8.86 -0.42 7.63
N ARG A 86 7.61 -0.13 7.31
CA ARG A 86 6.62 0.40 8.25
C ARG A 86 5.46 -0.58 8.36
N LEU A 87 5.14 -0.98 9.57
CA LEU A 87 4.03 -1.89 9.83
C LEU A 87 2.68 -1.19 10.02
N ASP A 88 2.66 0.13 10.15
CA ASP A 88 1.52 1.08 10.10
C ASP A 88 0.15 0.50 10.56
N GLY A 89 0.10 -0.13 11.76
CA GLY A 89 -1.12 -0.70 12.32
C GLY A 89 -1.61 -1.97 11.62
N ARG A 90 -0.75 -2.65 10.85
CA ARG A 90 -1.05 -3.97 10.29
C ARG A 90 -1.26 -4.98 11.41
N ASP A 91 -2.30 -5.78 11.27
CA ASP A 91 -2.59 -6.87 12.18
C ASP A 91 -1.71 -8.07 11.85
N ALA A 92 -1.24 -8.73 12.90
CA ALA A 92 -0.52 -9.98 12.79
C ALA A 92 -1.50 -11.15 12.86
N GLU A 93 -1.40 -12.07 11.94
CA GLU A 93 -2.11 -13.34 11.96
C GLU A 93 -1.27 -14.35 12.73
N TRP A 94 -1.89 -15.00 13.72
CA TRP A 94 -1.22 -15.98 14.57
C TRP A 94 -1.78 -17.37 14.25
N SER A 95 -0.91 -18.30 13.93
CA SER A 95 -1.28 -19.67 13.61
C SER A 95 -0.15 -20.63 14.03
N ASP A 96 -0.49 -21.68 14.77
CA ASP A 96 0.35 -22.86 15.06
C ASP A 96 1.85 -22.56 15.34
N GLY A 97 2.15 -21.53 16.14
CA GLY A 97 3.53 -21.14 16.46
C GLY A 97 4.17 -20.18 15.47
N GLU A 98 3.43 -19.70 14.50
CA GLU A 98 3.87 -18.75 13.49
C GLU A 98 3.12 -17.42 13.62
N LEU A 99 3.82 -16.33 13.40
CA LEU A 99 3.29 -14.99 13.27
C LEU A 99 3.48 -14.51 11.85
N TYR A 100 2.39 -14.24 11.13
CA TYR A 100 2.40 -13.77 9.76
C TYR A 100 1.87 -12.34 9.65
N ILE A 101 2.53 -11.49 8.83
CA ILE A 101 2.05 -10.15 8.51
C ILE A 101 2.12 -9.93 7.01
N GLY A 102 0.96 -9.73 6.38
CA GLY A 102 0.87 -9.32 4.98
C GLY A 102 1.04 -7.82 4.82
N LEU A 103 1.85 -7.40 3.85
CA LEU A 103 2.21 -6.02 3.56
C LEU A 103 1.94 -5.67 2.08
N PRO A 104 0.71 -5.84 1.59
CA PRO A 104 0.37 -5.53 0.20
C PRO A 104 0.51 -4.04 -0.07
N ARG A 105 1.05 -3.70 -1.25
CA ARG A 105 1.25 -2.33 -1.72
C ARG A 105 0.92 -2.20 -3.22
N PRO A 106 0.63 -1.01 -3.73
CA PRO A 106 0.43 -0.84 -5.16
C PRO A 106 1.67 -1.27 -5.94
N GLY A 107 1.47 -2.05 -7.00
CA GLY A 107 2.55 -2.53 -7.86
C GLY A 107 3.45 -3.59 -7.26
N GLY A 108 3.15 -4.05 -6.05
CA GLY A 108 3.95 -5.05 -5.37
C GLY A 108 3.22 -5.76 -4.26
N ASP A 109 3.97 -6.59 -3.58
CA ASP A 109 3.52 -7.31 -2.40
C ASP A 109 4.70 -7.53 -1.47
N ALA A 110 4.43 -7.71 -0.20
CA ALA A 110 5.43 -8.17 0.75
C ALA A 110 4.73 -8.94 1.87
N TRP A 111 5.47 -9.81 2.51
CA TRP A 111 5.02 -10.54 3.69
C TRP A 111 6.22 -10.84 4.59
N LEU A 112 5.95 -10.99 5.85
CA LEU A 112 6.89 -11.54 6.80
C LEU A 112 6.25 -12.69 7.56
N SER A 113 7.05 -13.69 7.87
CA SER A 113 6.73 -14.81 8.71
C SER A 113 7.77 -14.94 9.80
N LEU A 114 7.34 -15.13 11.03
CA LEU A 114 8.20 -15.32 12.19
C LEU A 114 7.78 -16.59 12.91
N ASP A 115 8.66 -17.57 12.92
CA ASP A 115 8.53 -18.78 13.72
C ASP A 115 8.82 -18.45 15.18
N ILE A 116 7.84 -18.63 16.06
CA ILE A 116 7.90 -18.24 17.47
C ILE A 116 8.83 -19.16 18.27
N GLU A 117 8.92 -20.44 17.88
CA GLU A 117 9.71 -21.43 18.60
C GLU A 117 11.21 -21.26 18.32
N SER A 118 11.58 -21.15 17.05
CA SER A 118 12.98 -20.99 16.62
C SER A 118 13.45 -19.53 16.61
N GLY A 119 12.53 -18.55 16.53
CA GLY A 119 12.85 -17.14 16.32
C GLY A 119 13.30 -16.81 14.90
N ALA A 120 13.13 -17.73 13.94
CA ALA A 120 13.49 -17.50 12.55
C ALA A 120 12.51 -16.53 11.88
N LEU A 121 13.03 -15.45 11.32
CA LEU A 121 12.29 -14.45 10.54
C LEU A 121 12.58 -14.63 9.07
N GLU A 122 11.51 -14.73 8.28
CA GLU A 122 11.56 -14.67 6.82
C GLU A 122 10.76 -13.45 6.34
N PHE A 123 11.34 -12.71 5.42
CA PHE A 123 10.68 -11.57 4.76
C PHE A 123 10.88 -11.69 3.26
N GLU A 124 9.80 -11.56 2.52
CA GLU A 124 9.82 -11.47 1.06
C GLU A 124 9.12 -10.21 0.60
N SER A 125 9.72 -9.51 -0.35
CA SER A 125 9.12 -8.37 -1.02
C SER A 125 9.24 -8.54 -2.53
N THR A 126 8.10 -8.48 -3.21
CA THR A 126 7.98 -8.57 -4.67
C THR A 126 7.60 -7.21 -5.25
N ASP A 127 8.39 -6.71 -6.19
CA ASP A 127 8.07 -5.53 -7.01
C ASP A 127 7.71 -6.01 -8.43
N ARG A 128 6.49 -5.67 -8.90
CA ARG A 128 5.98 -6.03 -10.22
C ARG A 128 6.18 -4.94 -11.26
N GLY A 129 6.84 -3.84 -10.88
CA GLY A 129 7.17 -2.73 -11.74
C GLY A 129 6.06 -1.68 -11.90
N TRP A 130 6.42 -0.58 -12.59
CA TRP A 130 5.59 0.62 -12.67
C TRP A 130 4.24 0.44 -13.36
N ILE A 131 4.13 -0.50 -14.33
CA ILE A 131 2.86 -0.80 -15.00
C ILE A 131 1.87 -1.43 -14.02
N ALA A 132 2.34 -2.41 -13.21
CA ALA A 132 1.53 -3.01 -12.16
C ALA A 132 1.12 -1.95 -11.12
N TYR A 133 2.03 -1.04 -10.77
CA TYR A 133 1.75 0.08 -9.89
C TYR A 133 0.62 0.97 -10.43
N LEU A 134 0.70 1.41 -11.70
CA LEU A 134 -0.35 2.21 -12.33
C LEU A 134 -1.69 1.48 -12.43
N ASN A 135 -1.66 0.18 -12.71
CA ASN A 135 -2.85 -0.65 -12.77
C ASN A 135 -3.52 -0.78 -11.39
N ASP A 136 -2.72 -0.91 -10.32
CA ASP A 136 -3.25 -0.97 -8.96
C ASP A 136 -3.79 0.40 -8.52
N LEU A 137 -3.15 1.51 -8.89
CA LEU A 137 -3.70 2.86 -8.71
C LEU A 137 -5.03 3.05 -9.45
N HIS A 138 -5.12 2.59 -10.70
CA HIS A 138 -6.35 2.68 -11.49
C HIS A 138 -7.52 1.93 -10.82
N LYS A 139 -7.23 0.76 -10.21
CA LYS A 139 -8.21 -0.07 -9.50
C LYS A 139 -8.45 0.34 -8.06
N GLY A 140 -7.67 1.26 -7.50
CA GLY A 140 -7.67 1.57 -6.07
C GLY A 140 -7.17 0.41 -5.19
N ARG A 141 -6.41 -0.55 -5.75
CA ARG A 141 -5.95 -1.72 -5.03
C ARG A 141 -4.74 -1.37 -4.15
N ASN A 142 -4.83 -1.67 -2.85
CA ASN A 142 -3.75 -1.48 -1.87
C ASN A 142 -3.22 -0.03 -1.77
N THR A 143 -4.03 0.95 -2.18
CA THR A 143 -3.63 2.37 -2.32
C THR A 143 -3.95 3.21 -1.09
N GLY A 144 -4.66 2.64 -0.12
CA GLY A 144 -5.10 3.33 1.08
C GLY A 144 -6.36 4.18 0.87
N THR A 145 -6.98 4.55 1.99
CA THR A 145 -8.30 5.20 2.04
C THR A 145 -8.33 6.54 1.31
N ALA A 146 -7.26 7.34 1.42
CA ALA A 146 -7.20 8.67 0.78
C ALA A 146 -7.27 8.60 -0.74
N TRP A 147 -6.61 7.60 -1.35
CA TRP A 147 -6.67 7.40 -2.80
C TRP A 147 -8.04 6.89 -3.26
N SER A 148 -8.65 5.97 -2.50
CA SER A 148 -10.01 5.49 -2.80
C SER A 148 -11.01 6.65 -2.79
N TRP A 149 -10.99 7.52 -1.78
CA TRP A 149 -11.80 8.73 -1.74
C TRP A 149 -11.54 9.67 -2.92
N PHE A 150 -10.27 9.83 -3.33
CA PHE A 150 -9.93 10.64 -4.50
C PHE A 150 -10.56 10.08 -5.78
N ILE A 151 -10.47 8.76 -6.00
CA ILE A 151 -11.08 8.12 -7.18
C ILE A 151 -12.59 8.32 -7.19
N ASP A 152 -13.26 8.07 -6.06
CA ASP A 152 -14.72 8.21 -5.95
C ASP A 152 -15.18 9.66 -6.17
N ALA A 153 -14.50 10.62 -5.55
CA ALA A 153 -14.79 12.04 -5.73
C ALA A 153 -14.55 12.48 -7.18
N PHE A 154 -13.45 12.05 -7.79
CA PHE A 154 -13.13 12.35 -9.18
C PHE A 154 -14.17 11.76 -10.14
N ALA A 155 -14.56 10.50 -9.94
CA ALA A 155 -15.60 9.85 -10.74
C ALA A 155 -16.93 10.58 -10.62
N ALA A 156 -17.37 10.92 -9.41
CA ALA A 156 -18.60 11.67 -9.17
C ALA A 156 -18.59 13.05 -9.83
N LEU A 157 -17.48 13.80 -9.70
CA LEU A 157 -17.33 15.13 -10.31
C LEU A 157 -17.27 15.09 -11.84
N SER A 158 -16.79 13.97 -12.41
CA SER A 158 -16.72 13.80 -13.88
C SER A 158 -18.06 13.47 -14.52
N LEU A 159 -19.08 13.12 -13.73
CA LEU A 159 -20.44 12.81 -14.18
C LEU A 159 -21.36 14.04 -14.22
N VAL A 160 -20.95 15.16 -13.63
CA VAL A 160 -21.73 16.43 -13.53
C VAL A 160 -21.22 17.44 -14.54
#